data_f7ed6f51a63b03948189933efcfb7dd7
#
_entry.id   f7ed6f51a63b03948189933efcfb7dd7
#
_cell.length_a   1.000
_cell.length_b   1.000
_cell.length_c   1.000
_cell.angle_alpha   90.00
_cell.angle_beta   90.00
_cell.angle_gamma   90.00
#
_symmetry.space_group_name_H-M   'P 1'
#
loop_
_entity.id
_entity.type
_entity.pdbx_description
1 polymer ?
#
loop_
_entity_poly.entity_id
_entity_poly.type
_entity_poly.pdbx_seq_one_letter_code
_entity_poly.pdbx_strand_id
1 'polypeptide(L)'
;MENLKPLSDFFSAIEKDFRISTTHIAIYAALLKYRTDRGFINPIRVFRYEVTVIAKVSSAYTYHKCIRELNDYGYLKYEPSMKKNQGSKIYFSE
;
A
#
# COMPACT_ATOMS: atom_id res chain seq x y z
N MET A 1 1.68 15.20 14.37
CA MET A 1 1.36 14.01 13.55
C MET A 1 1.85 12.78 14.25
N GLU A 2 0.95 12.21 14.99
CA GLU A 2 1.27 11.15 15.93
C GLU A 2 1.56 9.82 15.25
N ASN A 3 1.21 9.70 13.95
CA ASN A 3 1.21 8.41 13.28
C ASN A 3 2.14 8.35 12.07
N LEU A 4 3.26 9.07 12.15
CA LEU A 4 4.29 8.94 11.14
C LEU A 4 5.14 7.68 11.32
N LYS A 5 5.01 7.00 12.46
CA LYS A 5 5.83 5.83 12.75
C LYS A 5 5.73 4.74 11.69
N PRO A 6 4.54 4.34 11.21
CA PRO A 6 4.47 3.31 10.16
C PRO A 6 5.20 3.72 8.88
N LEU A 7 5.09 4.97 8.49
CA LEU A 7 5.79 5.47 7.30
C LEU A 7 7.29 5.57 7.56
N SER A 8 7.68 6.05 8.73
CA SER A 8 9.08 6.13 9.13
C SER A 8 9.71 4.74 9.17
N ASP A 9 8.99 3.76 9.71
CA ASP A 9 9.46 2.37 9.75
C ASP A 9 9.64 1.81 8.34
N PHE A 10 8.71 2.14 7.44
CA PHE A 10 8.81 1.72 6.05
C PHE A 10 10.06 2.32 5.39
N PHE A 11 10.29 3.62 5.57
CA PHE A 11 11.48 4.27 5.02
C PHE A 11 12.76 3.65 5.56
N SER A 12 12.78 3.31 6.84
CA SER A 12 13.94 2.63 7.42
C SER A 12 14.13 1.24 6.82
N ALA A 13 13.05 0.51 6.62
CA ALA A 13 13.09 -0.85 6.08
C ALA A 13 13.59 -0.88 4.64
N ILE A 14 13.26 0.12 3.82
CA ILE A 14 13.63 0.14 2.40
C ILE A 14 14.98 0.82 2.14
N GLU A 15 15.64 1.34 3.16
CA GLU A 15 16.84 2.16 3.01
C GLU A 15 17.88 1.53 2.08
N LYS A 16 18.07 0.21 2.19
CA LYS A 16 19.05 -0.52 1.37
C LYS A 16 18.39 -1.44 0.35
N ASP A 17 17.08 -1.29 0.14
CA ASP A 17 16.36 -2.11 -0.83
C ASP A 17 16.20 -1.34 -2.13
N PHE A 18 17.13 -1.57 -3.05
CA PHE A 18 17.17 -0.85 -4.34
C PHE A 18 16.06 -1.28 -5.31
N ARG A 19 15.27 -2.29 -4.96
CA ARG A 19 14.11 -2.70 -5.77
C ARG A 19 12.94 -1.72 -5.62
N ILE A 20 12.94 -0.95 -4.53
CA ILE A 20 11.86 -0.02 -4.22
C ILE A 20 12.04 1.28 -4.99
N SER A 21 11.01 1.66 -5.73
CA SER A 21 10.97 2.90 -6.50
C SER A 21 10.09 3.95 -5.82
N THR A 22 10.10 5.17 -6.37
CA THR A 22 9.19 6.22 -5.91
C THR A 22 7.72 5.81 -6.01
N THR A 23 7.38 5.03 -7.02
CA THR A 23 6.00 4.54 -7.19
C THR A 23 5.60 3.59 -6.06
N HIS A 24 6.50 2.71 -5.65
CA HIS A 24 6.25 1.85 -4.48
C HIS A 24 6.00 2.69 -3.23
N ILE A 25 6.82 3.71 -3.02
CA ILE A 25 6.70 4.60 -1.87
C ILE A 25 5.36 5.34 -1.90
N ALA A 26 4.98 5.86 -3.06
CA ALA A 26 3.71 6.58 -3.22
C ALA A 26 2.52 5.68 -2.90
N ILE A 27 2.55 4.45 -3.39
CA ILE A 27 1.46 3.50 -3.16
C ILE A 27 1.40 3.11 -1.68
N TYR A 28 2.55 2.81 -1.06
CA TYR A 28 2.57 2.45 0.36
C TYR A 28 2.07 3.61 1.22
N ALA A 29 2.53 4.82 0.94
CA ALA A 29 2.07 6.01 1.67
C ALA A 29 0.56 6.23 1.50
N ALA A 30 0.04 6.02 0.29
CA ALA A 30 -1.39 6.14 0.02
C ALA A 30 -2.20 5.11 0.81
N LEU A 31 -1.69 3.89 0.92
CA LEU A 31 -2.35 2.85 1.72
C LEU A 31 -2.37 3.21 3.21
N LEU A 32 -1.29 3.78 3.71
CA LEU A 32 -1.24 4.25 5.10
C LEU A 32 -2.23 5.39 5.34
N LYS A 33 -2.34 6.31 4.39
CA LYS A 33 -3.30 7.40 4.48
C LYS A 33 -4.73 6.86 4.51
N TYR A 34 -5.03 5.92 3.62
CA TYR A 34 -6.33 5.26 3.56
C TYR A 34 -6.66 4.59 4.90
N ARG A 35 -5.70 3.87 5.45
CA ARG A 35 -5.85 3.19 6.75
C ARG A 35 -6.11 4.19 7.87
N THR A 36 -5.32 5.27 7.90
CA THR A 36 -5.45 6.31 8.93
C THR A 36 -6.84 6.93 8.92
N ASP A 37 -7.38 7.23 7.74
CA ASP A 37 -8.69 7.84 7.59
C ASP A 37 -9.82 6.90 8.07
N ARG A 38 -9.55 5.62 8.20
CA ARG A 38 -10.53 4.62 8.63
C ARG A 38 -10.28 4.08 10.03
N GLY A 39 -9.50 4.81 10.85
CA GLY A 39 -9.31 4.46 12.24
C GLY A 39 -8.27 3.36 12.48
N PHE A 40 -7.27 3.29 11.61
CA PHE A 40 -6.15 2.35 11.75
C PHE A 40 -6.53 0.88 11.71
N ILE A 41 -7.55 0.55 10.94
CA ILE A 41 -7.96 -0.86 10.79
C ILE A 41 -6.87 -1.65 10.06
N ASN A 42 -6.83 -2.96 10.31
CA ASN A 42 -5.92 -3.89 9.65
C ASN A 42 -6.59 -5.26 9.60
N PRO A 43 -6.87 -5.85 8.45
CA PRO A 43 -6.53 -5.32 7.13
C PRO A 43 -7.46 -4.21 6.68
N ILE A 44 -7.03 -3.50 5.63
CA ILE A 44 -7.91 -2.57 4.91
C ILE A 44 -8.45 -3.26 3.68
N ARG A 45 -9.63 -2.82 3.22
CA ARG A 45 -10.19 -3.22 1.93
C ARG A 45 -10.14 -2.02 1.01
N VAL A 46 -9.53 -2.18 -0.15
CA VAL A 46 -9.34 -1.07 -1.08
C VAL A 46 -9.69 -1.50 -2.50
N PHE A 47 -10.28 -0.57 -3.24
CA PHE A 47 -10.34 -0.67 -4.69
C PHE A 47 -9.17 0.08 -5.27
N ARG A 48 -8.68 -0.38 -6.41
CA ARG A 48 -7.56 0.24 -7.10
C ARG A 48 -7.74 1.75 -7.25
N TYR A 49 -8.93 2.17 -7.69
CA TYR A 49 -9.17 3.59 -7.97
C TYR A 49 -9.05 4.46 -6.71
N GLU A 50 -9.33 3.90 -5.54
CA GLU A 50 -9.20 4.65 -4.29
C GLU A 50 -7.75 4.95 -3.96
N VAL A 51 -6.88 3.99 -4.21
CA VAL A 51 -5.46 4.11 -3.88
C VAL A 51 -4.73 4.95 -4.94
N THR A 52 -5.02 4.71 -6.22
CA THR A 52 -4.32 5.39 -7.30
C THR A 52 -4.58 6.89 -7.31
N VAL A 53 -5.76 7.33 -6.88
CA VAL A 53 -6.07 8.75 -6.76
C VAL A 53 -5.17 9.41 -5.71
N ILE A 54 -4.99 8.76 -4.57
CA ILE A 54 -4.14 9.29 -3.50
C ILE A 54 -2.66 9.25 -3.91
N ALA A 55 -2.23 8.13 -4.48
CA ALA A 55 -0.83 7.91 -4.86
C ALA A 55 -0.42 8.67 -6.12
N LYS A 56 -1.39 9.21 -6.88
CA LYS A 56 -1.14 9.89 -8.15
C LYS A 56 -0.54 8.96 -9.20
N VAL A 57 -1.00 7.72 -9.21
CA VAL A 57 -0.59 6.71 -10.18
C VAL A 57 -1.73 6.55 -11.19
N SER A 58 -1.45 6.76 -12.47
CA SER A 58 -2.49 6.75 -13.51
C SER A 58 -2.71 5.37 -14.14
N SER A 59 -1.73 4.48 -14.04
CA SER A 59 -1.77 3.19 -14.71
C SER A 59 -2.21 2.07 -13.76
N ALA A 60 -3.25 1.34 -14.16
CA ALA A 60 -3.70 0.15 -13.44
C ALA A 60 -2.61 -0.92 -13.41
N TYR A 61 -1.90 -1.08 -14.52
CA TYR A 61 -0.80 -2.04 -14.63
C TYR A 61 0.30 -1.72 -13.60
N THR A 62 0.70 -0.45 -13.55
CA THR A 62 1.74 0.00 -12.62
C THR A 62 1.31 -0.22 -11.18
N TYR A 63 0.05 0.10 -10.85
CA TYR A 63 -0.47 -0.14 -9.52
C TYR A 63 -0.37 -1.61 -9.13
N HIS A 64 -0.89 -2.51 -9.97
CA HIS A 64 -0.90 -3.94 -9.65
C HIS A 64 0.50 -4.53 -9.58
N LYS A 65 1.39 -4.09 -10.47
CA LYS A 65 2.78 -4.52 -10.42
C LYS A 65 3.43 -4.14 -9.11
N CYS A 66 3.29 -2.88 -8.70
CA CYS A 66 3.92 -2.38 -7.47
C CYS A 66 3.33 -3.01 -6.22
N ILE A 67 2.00 -3.21 -6.17
CA ILE A 67 1.37 -3.81 -4.99
C ILE A 67 1.82 -5.26 -4.82
N ARG A 68 1.95 -6.00 -5.92
CA ARG A 68 2.43 -7.38 -5.88
C ARG A 68 3.89 -7.43 -5.47
N GLU A 69 4.71 -6.51 -5.96
CA GLU A 69 6.11 -6.42 -5.57
C GLU A 69 6.26 -6.12 -4.08
N LEU A 70 5.47 -5.18 -3.55
CA LEU A 70 5.49 -4.89 -2.12
C LEU A 70 5.12 -6.13 -1.30
N ASN A 71 4.18 -6.93 -1.78
CA ASN A 71 3.82 -8.20 -1.15
C ASN A 71 4.99 -9.19 -1.23
N ASP A 72 5.58 -9.34 -2.41
CA ASP A 72 6.67 -10.30 -2.63
C ASP A 72 7.91 -9.94 -1.83
N TYR A 73 8.17 -8.65 -1.65
CA TYR A 73 9.31 -8.17 -0.88
C TYR A 73 9.07 -8.17 0.64
N GLY A 74 7.84 -8.50 1.06
CA GLY A 74 7.54 -8.64 2.48
C GLY A 74 7.11 -7.39 3.21
N TYR A 75 6.77 -6.31 2.49
CA TYR A 75 6.38 -5.05 3.12
C TYR A 75 4.90 -4.99 3.50
N LEU A 76 4.08 -5.78 2.84
CA LEU A 76 2.67 -5.93 3.14
C LEU A 76 2.20 -7.28 2.62
N LYS A 77 0.96 -7.65 2.94
CA LYS A 77 0.34 -8.83 2.35
C LYS A 77 -0.86 -8.39 1.53
N TYR A 78 -0.90 -8.81 0.27
CA TYR A 78 -1.95 -8.45 -0.66
C TYR A 78 -2.79 -9.68 -0.98
N GLU A 79 -4.11 -9.56 -0.77
CA GLU A 79 -5.08 -10.60 -1.14
C GLU A 79 -6.07 -10.00 -2.12
N PRO A 80 -5.92 -10.29 -3.42
CA PRO A 80 -6.87 -9.78 -4.41
C PRO A 80 -8.25 -10.37 -4.20
N SER A 81 -9.29 -9.57 -4.42
CA SER A 81 -10.65 -10.04 -4.34
C SER A 81 -11.05 -10.72 -5.62
N MET A 82 -11.75 -11.85 -5.50
CA MET A 82 -12.34 -12.56 -6.65
C MET A 82 -13.69 -11.98 -7.04
N LYS A 83 -14.26 -11.10 -6.23
CA LYS A 83 -15.57 -10.49 -6.46
C LYS A 83 -15.41 -9.04 -6.89
N LYS A 84 -16.11 -8.65 -7.95
CA LYS A 84 -16.01 -7.30 -8.52
C LYS A 84 -16.48 -6.19 -7.57
N ASN A 85 -17.40 -6.51 -6.67
CA ASN A 85 -17.97 -5.52 -5.76
C ASN A 85 -17.29 -5.49 -4.39
N GLN A 86 -16.14 -6.15 -4.25
CA GLN A 86 -15.37 -6.16 -3.01
C GLN A 86 -13.94 -5.73 -3.30
N GLY A 87 -13.42 -4.86 -2.45
CA GLY A 87 -12.03 -4.44 -2.55
C GLY A 87 -11.07 -5.54 -2.16
N SER A 88 -9.84 -5.41 -2.61
CA SER A 88 -8.75 -6.29 -2.21
C SER A 88 -8.36 -5.99 -0.77
N LYS A 89 -7.85 -7.01 -0.07
CA LYS A 89 -7.37 -6.85 1.30
C LYS A 89 -5.87 -6.58 1.32
N ILE A 90 -5.48 -5.61 2.11
CA ILE A 90 -4.08 -5.29 2.36
C ILE A 90 -3.84 -5.43 3.85
N TYR A 91 -2.88 -6.27 4.23
CA TYR A 91 -2.48 -6.47 5.61
C TYR A 91 -1.14 -5.79 5.84
N PHE A 92 -1.07 -5.03 6.91
CA PHE A 92 0.20 -4.41 7.34
C PHE A 92 0.82 -5.23 8.46
N SER A 93 2.15 -5.23 8.51
CA SER A 93 2.87 -5.82 9.65
C SER A 93 2.73 -4.89 10.85
N GLU A 94 2.42 -5.48 11.99
CA GLU A 94 2.28 -4.74 13.24
C GLU A 94 3.12 -5.34 14.35
#